data_ae07acb41b56b206a50429cbc0907c9d
#
_entry.id   ae07acb41b56b206a50429cbc0907c9d
#
_cell.length_a   1.000
_cell.length_b   1.000
_cell.length_c   1.000
_cell.angle_alpha   90.00
_cell.angle_beta   90.00
_cell.angle_gamma   90.00
#
_symmetry.space_group_name_H-M   'P 1'
#
loop_
_entity.id
_entity.type
_entity.pdbx_description
1 polymer ?
#
loop_
_entity_poly.entity_id
_entity_poly.type
_entity_poly.pdbx_seq_one_letter_code
_entity_poly.pdbx_strand_id
1 'polypeptide(L)' 'MKAMTRQELAELAGVSVRTLSNWCKPYSKELERMGMRRKMVLLPPNIVRWIIDKFCIDVDEE' A
#
# COMPACT_ATOMS: atom_id res chain seq x y z
N MET A 1 -1.98 13.14 1.08
CA MET A 1 -2.53 11.79 1.17
C MET A 1 -2.50 11.32 2.61
N LYS A 2 -3.51 10.63 3.05
CA LYS A 2 -3.60 10.19 4.44
C LYS A 2 -3.22 8.73 4.60
N ALA A 3 -2.95 8.32 5.83
CA ALA A 3 -2.69 6.92 6.13
C ALA A 3 -3.93 6.06 5.82
N MET A 4 -3.69 4.84 5.39
CA MET A 4 -4.75 3.88 5.06
C MET A 4 -4.41 2.51 5.61
N THR A 5 -5.45 1.72 5.90
CA THR A 5 -5.24 0.32 6.21
C THR A 5 -4.97 -0.45 4.92
N ARG A 6 -4.41 -1.64 5.06
CA ARG A 6 -4.19 -2.51 3.89
C ARG A 6 -5.50 -2.83 3.18
N GLN A 7 -6.56 -3.02 3.95
CA GLN A 7 -7.88 -3.31 3.38
C GLN A 7 -8.40 -2.13 2.56
N GLU A 8 -8.29 -0.93 3.09
CA GLU A 8 -8.70 0.27 2.37
C GLU A 8 -7.93 0.43 1.06
N LEU A 9 -6.62 0.23 1.13
CA LEU A 9 -5.77 0.35 -0.06
C LEU A 9 -6.10 -0.73 -1.09
N ALA A 10 -6.36 -1.96 -0.66
CA ALA A 10 -6.75 -3.04 -1.55
C ALA A 10 -8.08 -2.74 -2.23
N GLU A 11 -9.04 -2.21 -1.49
CA GLU A 11 -10.33 -1.82 -2.05
C GLU A 11 -10.17 -0.73 -3.10
N LEU A 12 -9.31 0.24 -2.82
CA LEU A 12 -9.01 1.31 -3.75
C LEU A 12 -8.41 0.77 -5.05
N ALA A 13 -7.56 -0.25 -4.93
CA ALA A 13 -6.93 -0.88 -6.07
C ALA A 13 -7.87 -1.87 -6.80
N GLY A 14 -8.99 -2.21 -6.19
CA GLY A 14 -9.93 -3.17 -6.76
C GLY A 14 -9.47 -4.62 -6.64
N VAL A 15 -8.64 -4.93 -5.64
CA VAL A 15 -8.11 -6.28 -5.43
C VAL A 15 -8.29 -6.69 -3.98
N SER A 16 -8.08 -7.98 -3.69
CA SER A 16 -8.11 -8.44 -2.31
C SER A 16 -6.83 -8.05 -1.57
N VAL A 17 -6.87 -8.04 -0.25
CA VAL A 17 -5.69 -7.78 0.58
C VAL A 17 -4.58 -8.76 0.25
N ARG A 18 -4.94 -10.01 0.02
CA ARG A 18 -3.96 -11.05 -0.34
C ARG A 18 -3.25 -10.72 -1.64
N THR A 19 -3.99 -10.28 -2.65
CA THR A 19 -3.41 -9.88 -3.94
C THR A 19 -2.47 -8.68 -3.77
N LEU A 20 -2.91 -7.70 -3.00
CA LEU A 20 -2.08 -6.53 -2.71
C LEU A 20 -0.78 -6.94 -2.01
N SER A 21 -0.87 -7.85 -1.04
CA SER A 21 0.31 -8.36 -0.34
C SER A 21 1.27 -9.07 -1.30
N ASN A 22 0.73 -9.84 -2.23
CA ASN A 22 1.54 -10.52 -3.24
C ASN A 22 2.27 -9.51 -4.15
N TRP A 23 1.61 -8.44 -4.50
CA TRP A 23 2.23 -7.38 -5.30
C TRP A 23 3.42 -6.74 -4.55
N CYS A 24 3.29 -6.58 -3.24
CA CYS A 24 4.31 -5.93 -2.43
C CYS A 24 5.49 -6.84 -2.08
N LYS A 25 5.34 -8.15 -2.23
CA LYS A 25 6.41 -9.10 -1.88
C LYS A 25 7.76 -8.79 -2.53
N PRO A 26 7.83 -8.57 -3.85
CA PRO A 26 9.12 -8.26 -4.50
C PRO A 26 9.76 -6.98 -3.99
N TYR A 27 8.99 -6.11 -3.40
CA TYR A 27 9.44 -4.80 -2.92
C TYR A 27 9.54 -4.73 -1.40
N SER A 28 9.49 -5.87 -0.72
CA SER A 28 9.47 -5.90 0.74
C SER A 28 10.66 -5.18 1.36
N LYS A 29 11.85 -5.31 0.78
CA LYS A 29 13.03 -4.63 1.29
C LYS A 29 12.92 -3.12 1.20
N GLU A 30 12.41 -2.61 0.09
CA GLU A 30 12.21 -1.18 -0.08
C GLU A 30 11.18 -0.64 0.90
N LEU A 31 10.08 -1.37 1.06
CA LEU A 31 9.03 -0.99 1.99
C LEU A 31 9.51 -0.99 3.44
N GLU A 32 10.35 -1.96 3.80
CA GLU A 32 10.95 -1.99 5.13
C GLU A 32 11.84 -0.77 5.39
N ARG A 33 12.60 -0.35 4.38
CA ARG A 33 13.41 0.87 4.46
C ARG A 33 12.56 2.09 4.69
N MET A 34 11.34 2.10 4.17
CA MET A 34 10.41 3.21 4.35
C MET A 34 9.68 3.17 5.69
N GLY A 35 9.94 2.15 6.49
CA GLY A 35 9.32 2.01 7.81
C GLY A 35 8.16 1.04 7.86
N MET A 36 7.88 0.32 6.79
CA MET A 36 6.81 -0.66 6.79
C MET A 36 7.20 -1.90 7.57
N ARG A 37 6.31 -2.34 8.44
CA ARG A 37 6.50 -3.54 9.25
C ARG A 37 5.44 -4.58 8.92
N ARG A 38 5.78 -5.85 9.12
CA ARG A 38 4.91 -6.97 8.80
C ARG A 38 3.55 -6.92 9.51
N LYS A 39 3.54 -6.48 10.76
CA LYS A 39 2.33 -6.40 11.57
C LYS A 39 1.64 -5.04 11.52
N MET A 40 2.09 -4.18 10.64
CA MET A 40 1.52 -2.84 10.54
C MET A 40 0.12 -2.91 9.96
N VAL A 41 -0.85 -2.43 10.71
CA VAL A 41 -2.25 -2.39 10.27
C VAL A 41 -2.50 -1.13 9.45
N LEU A 42 -2.04 0.00 9.94
CA LEU A 42 -2.22 1.29 9.28
C LEU A 42 -0.93 1.68 8.58
N LEU A 43 -1.01 1.87 7.27
CA LEU A 43 0.13 2.26 6.46
C LEU A 43 0.28 3.78 6.47
N PRO A 44 1.48 4.31 6.73
CA PRO A 44 1.68 5.76 6.71
C PRO A 44 1.53 6.33 5.30
N PRO A 45 1.28 7.64 5.17
CA PRO A 45 1.02 8.26 3.87
C PRO A 45 2.12 8.04 2.84
N ASN A 46 3.38 8.04 3.26
CA ASN A 46 4.49 7.83 2.34
C ASN A 46 4.45 6.45 1.69
N ILE A 47 4.11 5.42 2.46
CA ILE A 47 3.99 4.06 1.94
C ILE A 47 2.76 3.94 1.04
N VAL A 48 1.64 4.51 1.46
CA VAL A 48 0.41 4.52 0.66
C VAL A 48 0.67 5.15 -0.71
N ARG A 49 1.31 6.31 -0.72
CA ARG A 49 1.63 7.01 -1.96
C ARG A 49 2.59 6.20 -2.83
N TRP A 50 3.60 5.58 -2.23
CA TRP A 50 4.56 4.76 -2.95
C TRP A 50 3.86 3.60 -3.66
N ILE A 51 2.96 2.92 -2.97
CA ILE A 51 2.21 1.79 -3.54
C ILE A 51 1.30 2.27 -4.68
N ILE A 52 0.60 3.36 -4.47
CA ILE A 52 -0.29 3.93 -5.49
C ILE A 52 0.49 4.29 -6.75
N ASP A 53 1.62 4.94 -6.59
CA ASP A 53 2.46 5.32 -7.74
C ASP A 53 3.07 4.11 -8.42
N LYS A 54 3.54 3.15 -7.64
CA LYS A 54 4.23 1.98 -8.17
C LYS A 54 3.32 1.07 -8.99
N PHE A 55 2.10 0.90 -8.54
CA PHE A 55 1.13 0.00 -9.18
C PHE A 55 0.08 0.73 -10.00
N CYS A 56 0.25 2.02 -10.20
CA CYS A 56 -0.65 2.84 -10.99
C CYS A 56 -2.11 2.71 -10.57
N ILE A 57 -2.35 2.76 -9.26
CA ILE A 57 -3.69 2.65 -8.71
C ILE A 57 -4.42 3.98 -8.93
N ASP A 58 -5.63 3.91 -9.48
CA ASP A 58 -6.45 5.08 -9.66
C ASP A 58 -7.01 5.55 -8.31
N VAL A 59 -6.77 6.80 -8.00
CA VAL A 59 -7.26 7.42 -6.77
C VAL A 59 -8.11 8.62 -7.13
N ASP A 60 -9.30 8.67 -6.58
CA ASP A 60 -10.13 9.87 -6.70
C ASP A 60 -9.60 10.92 -5.75
N GLU A 61 -8.79 11.81 -6.27
CA GLU A 61 -8.29 12.93 -5.49
C GLU A 61 -9.23 14.11 -5.61
N GLU A 62 -9.51 14.68 -4.49
CA GLU A 62 -10.30 15.88 -4.46
C GLU A 62 -9.43 17.10 -4.30
#